data_de782ed6d0f44c91fc5d03fe2bca7d14
#
_entry.id   de782ed6d0f44c91fc5d03fe2bca7d14
#
_cell.length_a   1.000
_cell.length_b   1.000
_cell.length_c   1.000
_cell.angle_alpha   90.00
_cell.angle_beta   90.00
_cell.angle_gamma   90.00
#
_symmetry.space_group_name_H-M   'P 1'
#
loop_
_entity.id
_entity.type
_entity.pdbx_description
1 polymer ?
#
loop_
_entity_poly.entity_id
_entity_poly.type
_entity_poly.pdbx_seq_one_letter_code
_entity_poly.pdbx_strand_id
1 'polypeptide(L)'
;MQRNPYSAGAVKFSFWFQEFRKAVFMLADGASLAEIKKFSQETNIFAASSPERAKLIMSNVAKRIDALDPSFVPLFVCSDVVGQKLLCLIACMCTDTLFFDFVNDIIRVKLALGLNEYGDSDARKFWDDKQIQSDKVANLTEATRKRLLSTYKQYLYNAGITEGNAGSRKIIVPIISADIVAWLREHDLQPILVALTGE
;
A
#
# COMPACT_ATOMS: atom_id res chain seq x y z
N MET A 1 4.53 -10.71 9.57
CA MET A 1 3.39 -10.04 8.87
C MET A 1 2.18 -10.96 8.82
N GLN A 2 1.01 -10.51 9.28
CA GLN A 2 -0.24 -11.26 9.19
C GLN A 2 -0.77 -11.25 7.75
N ARG A 3 -1.14 -12.44 7.23
CA ARG A 3 -1.72 -12.56 5.88
C ARG A 3 -3.25 -12.59 5.96
N ASN A 4 -3.88 -11.57 5.39
CA ASN A 4 -5.33 -11.52 5.26
C ASN A 4 -5.80 -12.38 4.07
N PRO A 5 -7.04 -12.92 4.10
CA PRO A 5 -7.62 -13.55 2.92
C PRO A 5 -7.63 -12.60 1.72
N TYR A 6 -7.35 -13.10 0.53
CA TYR A 6 -7.39 -12.30 -0.68
C TYR A 6 -8.74 -11.58 -0.85
N SER A 7 -8.68 -10.35 -1.35
CA SER A 7 -9.85 -9.48 -1.48
C SER A 7 -9.75 -8.59 -2.71
N ALA A 8 -10.85 -8.33 -3.36
CA ALA A 8 -10.96 -7.32 -4.40
C ALA A 8 -11.27 -5.90 -3.85
N GLY A 9 -11.20 -5.71 -2.54
CA GLY A 9 -11.56 -4.43 -1.90
C GLY A 9 -10.80 -3.22 -2.43
N ALA A 10 -9.55 -3.41 -2.83
CA ALA A 10 -8.69 -2.33 -3.33
C ALA A 10 -9.22 -1.62 -4.58
N VAL A 11 -10.14 -2.22 -5.35
CA VAL A 11 -10.79 -1.54 -6.50
C VAL A 11 -11.53 -0.26 -6.14
N LYS A 12 -11.89 -0.10 -4.85
CA LYS A 12 -12.61 1.07 -4.32
C LYS A 12 -11.69 2.11 -3.72
N PHE A 13 -10.39 1.80 -3.58
CA PHE A 13 -9.44 2.58 -2.80
C PHE A 13 -8.41 3.24 -3.71
N SER A 14 -8.00 4.44 -3.33
CA SER A 14 -6.83 5.11 -3.90
C SER A 14 -5.66 5.03 -2.90
N PHE A 15 -4.52 5.56 -3.27
CA PHE A 15 -3.37 5.59 -2.37
C PHE A 15 -3.64 6.42 -1.12
N TRP A 16 -4.37 7.54 -1.28
CA TRP A 16 -4.80 8.43 -0.19
C TRP A 16 -3.67 8.83 0.77
N PHE A 17 -2.54 9.19 0.20
CA PHE A 17 -1.38 9.59 1.00
C PHE A 17 -1.65 10.84 1.83
N GLN A 18 -2.31 11.85 1.27
CA GLN A 18 -2.58 13.10 1.99
C GLN A 18 -3.54 12.89 3.15
N GLU A 19 -4.55 12.06 2.96
CA GLU A 19 -5.53 11.71 3.98
C GLU A 19 -4.89 10.84 5.07
N PHE A 20 -4.06 9.88 4.69
CA PHE A 20 -3.29 9.06 5.63
C PHE A 20 -2.33 9.94 6.44
N ARG A 21 -1.56 10.81 5.76
CA ARG A 21 -0.64 11.75 6.40
C ARG A 21 -1.36 12.64 7.40
N LYS A 22 -2.49 13.24 7.01
CA LYS A 22 -3.29 14.10 7.90
C LYS A 22 -3.75 13.35 9.15
N ALA A 23 -4.25 12.13 8.99
CA ALA A 23 -4.70 11.32 10.12
C ALA A 23 -3.53 10.96 11.06
N VAL A 24 -2.35 10.61 10.53
CA VAL A 24 -1.17 10.29 11.34
C VAL A 24 -0.67 11.52 12.11
N PHE A 25 -0.67 12.71 11.53
CA PHE A 25 -0.30 13.93 12.26
C PHE A 25 -1.30 14.23 13.38
N MET A 26 -2.61 14.04 13.16
CA MET A 26 -3.61 14.19 14.23
C MET A 26 -3.40 13.18 15.37
N LEU A 27 -2.97 11.94 15.06
CA LEU A 27 -2.59 10.96 16.09
C LEU A 27 -1.35 11.43 16.87
N ALA A 28 -0.37 11.98 16.19
CA ALA A 28 0.84 12.53 16.82
C ALA A 28 0.54 13.71 17.74
N ASP A 29 -0.49 14.50 17.41
CA ASP A 29 -1.01 15.60 18.24
C ASP A 29 -1.89 15.11 19.39
N GLY A 30 -2.04 13.79 19.58
CA GLY A 30 -2.73 13.17 20.71
C GLY A 30 -4.20 12.80 20.46
N ALA A 31 -4.74 13.01 19.26
CA ALA A 31 -6.09 12.55 18.94
C ALA A 31 -6.15 11.03 18.79
N SER A 32 -7.21 10.40 19.23
CA SER A 32 -7.50 8.99 18.96
C SER A 32 -8.09 8.79 17.56
N LEU A 33 -7.95 7.57 16.98
CA LEU A 33 -8.63 7.24 15.72
C LEU A 33 -10.15 7.42 15.77
N ALA A 34 -10.76 7.20 16.92
CA ALA A 34 -12.20 7.41 17.13
C ALA A 34 -12.58 8.90 17.00
N GLU A 35 -11.80 9.79 17.60
CA GLU A 35 -11.98 11.25 17.50
C GLU A 35 -11.74 11.74 16.05
N ILE A 36 -10.67 11.27 15.39
CA ILE A 36 -10.40 11.60 13.99
C ILE A 36 -11.55 11.16 13.09
N LYS A 37 -12.11 9.96 13.33
CA LYS A 37 -13.25 9.44 12.58
C LYS A 37 -14.50 10.30 12.78
N LYS A 38 -14.80 10.67 14.02
CA LYS A 38 -15.91 11.57 14.35
C LYS A 38 -15.71 12.93 13.65
N PHE A 39 -14.54 13.53 13.83
CA PHE A 39 -14.19 14.82 13.24
C PHE A 39 -14.24 14.81 11.71
N SER A 40 -13.80 13.71 11.06
CA SER A 40 -13.87 13.58 9.60
C SER A 40 -15.30 13.55 9.06
N GLN A 41 -16.28 13.08 9.85
CA GLN A 41 -17.68 13.07 9.46
C GLN A 41 -18.35 14.45 9.64
N GLU A 42 -17.96 15.17 10.69
CA GLU A 42 -18.53 16.47 11.03
C GLU A 42 -17.99 17.61 10.19
N THR A 43 -16.70 17.58 9.84
CA THR A 43 -16.00 18.72 9.23
C THR A 43 -15.39 18.43 7.85
N ASN A 44 -15.61 17.22 7.31
CA ASN A 44 -15.06 16.80 6.01
C ASN A 44 -13.57 17.13 5.86
N ILE A 45 -12.76 16.75 6.85
CA ILE A 45 -11.32 17.07 6.91
C ILE A 45 -10.54 16.61 5.67
N PHE A 46 -11.06 15.65 4.91
CA PHE A 46 -10.43 15.11 3.70
C PHE A 46 -10.91 15.80 2.41
N ALA A 47 -11.74 16.84 2.51
CA ALA A 47 -12.35 17.53 1.37
C ALA A 47 -12.98 16.53 0.36
N ALA A 48 -13.63 15.48 0.87
CA ALA A 48 -14.27 14.47 0.06
C ALA A 48 -15.52 15.04 -0.63
N SER A 49 -15.82 14.54 -1.83
CA SER A 49 -16.93 15.02 -2.66
C SER A 49 -18.32 14.65 -2.12
N SER A 50 -18.40 13.71 -1.18
CA SER A 50 -19.65 13.35 -0.49
C SER A 50 -19.36 12.76 0.91
N PRO A 51 -20.36 12.75 1.82
CA PRO A 51 -20.23 12.11 3.13
C PRO A 51 -19.89 10.62 3.06
N GLU A 52 -20.44 9.89 2.08
CA GLU A 52 -20.15 8.47 1.86
C GLU A 52 -18.69 8.29 1.44
N ARG A 53 -18.16 9.18 0.60
CA ARG A 53 -16.77 9.18 0.20
C ARG A 53 -15.85 9.48 1.39
N ALA A 54 -16.19 10.45 2.23
CA ALA A 54 -15.46 10.76 3.46
C ALA A 54 -15.39 9.55 4.41
N LYS A 55 -16.53 8.86 4.62
CA LYS A 55 -16.58 7.62 5.41
C LYS A 55 -15.71 6.52 4.83
N LEU A 56 -15.74 6.33 3.50
CA LEU A 56 -14.92 5.32 2.81
C LEU A 56 -13.43 5.60 2.98
N ILE A 57 -13.00 6.85 2.77
CA ILE A 57 -11.61 7.28 2.95
C ILE A 57 -11.18 7.01 4.39
N MET A 58 -11.93 7.53 5.38
CA MET A 58 -11.58 7.39 6.79
C MET A 58 -11.52 5.93 7.22
N SER A 59 -12.47 5.10 6.80
CA SER A 59 -12.49 3.67 7.13
C SER A 59 -11.25 2.94 6.58
N ASN A 60 -10.81 3.27 5.38
CA ASN A 60 -9.62 2.67 4.81
C ASN A 60 -8.33 3.21 5.43
N VAL A 61 -8.25 4.53 5.67
CA VAL A 61 -7.11 5.16 6.36
C VAL A 61 -6.94 4.56 7.76
N ALA A 62 -8.02 4.45 8.54
CA ALA A 62 -7.99 3.83 9.86
C ALA A 62 -7.50 2.38 9.80
N LYS A 63 -8.03 1.57 8.85
CA LYS A 63 -7.58 0.19 8.66
C LYS A 63 -6.08 0.09 8.36
N ARG A 64 -5.54 1.02 7.57
CA ARG A 64 -4.10 1.06 7.25
C ARG A 64 -3.27 1.43 8.48
N ILE A 65 -3.73 2.38 9.28
CA ILE A 65 -3.08 2.79 10.53
C ILE A 65 -3.11 1.64 11.54
N ASP A 66 -4.27 1.01 11.74
CA ASP A 66 -4.44 -0.13 12.66
C ASP A 66 -3.62 -1.37 12.27
N ALA A 67 -3.18 -1.47 11.01
CA ALA A 67 -2.35 -2.58 10.55
C ALA A 67 -0.85 -2.41 10.89
N LEU A 68 -0.47 -1.26 11.41
CA LEU A 68 0.90 -0.94 11.83
C LEU A 68 0.97 -0.85 13.36
N ASP A 69 2.12 -1.20 13.93
CA ASP A 69 2.35 -0.96 15.34
C ASP A 69 2.33 0.56 15.62
N PRO A 70 1.72 1.03 16.72
CA PRO A 70 1.62 2.47 17.03
C PRO A 70 2.94 3.23 17.06
N SER A 71 4.07 2.54 17.29
CA SER A 71 5.42 3.14 17.23
C SER A 71 5.79 3.70 15.86
N PHE A 72 5.01 3.38 14.79
CA PHE A 72 5.21 3.98 13.48
C PHE A 72 4.89 5.48 13.45
N VAL A 73 4.05 5.97 14.37
CA VAL A 73 3.60 7.38 14.36
C VAL A 73 4.77 8.36 14.53
N PRO A 74 5.61 8.27 15.58
CA PRO A 74 6.79 9.13 15.69
C PRO A 74 7.78 8.93 14.52
N LEU A 75 7.98 7.69 14.05
CA LEU A 75 8.81 7.41 12.90
C LEU A 75 8.31 8.12 11.64
N PHE A 76 6.99 8.10 11.40
CA PHE A 76 6.35 8.77 10.27
C PHE A 76 6.53 10.29 10.34
N VAL A 77 6.33 10.89 11.51
CA VAL A 77 6.45 12.34 11.71
C VAL A 77 7.89 12.81 11.49
N CYS A 78 8.88 12.05 11.95
CA CYS A 78 10.30 12.36 11.77
C CYS A 78 10.81 12.07 10.34
N SER A 79 10.09 11.30 9.53
CA SER A 79 10.47 10.97 8.16
C SER A 79 10.20 12.13 7.21
N ASP A 80 11.02 12.23 6.15
CA ASP A 80 10.72 13.09 5.01
C ASP A 80 9.50 12.58 4.22
N VAL A 81 9.06 13.35 3.21
CA VAL A 81 7.88 13.00 2.41
C VAL A 81 8.05 11.66 1.66
N VAL A 82 9.27 11.29 1.28
CA VAL A 82 9.56 10.02 0.61
C VAL A 82 9.38 8.86 1.59
N GLY A 83 9.95 8.96 2.79
CA GLY A 83 9.78 8.00 3.87
C GLY A 83 8.32 7.88 4.32
N GLN A 84 7.59 9.00 4.43
CA GLN A 84 6.16 8.99 4.74
C GLN A 84 5.32 8.27 3.68
N LYS A 85 5.62 8.47 2.38
CA LYS A 85 4.97 7.73 1.29
C LYS A 85 5.29 6.24 1.35
N LEU A 86 6.52 5.89 1.68
CA LEU A 86 6.94 4.50 1.84
C LEU A 86 6.18 3.84 2.99
N LEU A 87 6.08 4.48 4.16
CA LEU A 87 5.30 3.96 5.30
C LEU A 87 3.81 3.81 4.96
N CYS A 88 3.23 4.73 4.19
CA CYS A 88 1.87 4.58 3.67
C CYS A 88 1.73 3.38 2.72
N LEU A 89 2.72 3.11 1.86
CA LEU A 89 2.76 1.94 0.99
C LEU A 89 2.86 0.64 1.80
N ILE A 90 3.71 0.62 2.82
CA ILE A 90 3.86 -0.50 3.76
C ILE A 90 2.51 -0.81 4.42
N ALA A 91 1.78 0.21 4.87
CA ALA A 91 0.43 0.03 5.42
C ALA A 91 -0.56 -0.55 4.40
N CYS A 92 -0.47 -0.17 3.12
CA CYS A 92 -1.25 -0.80 2.05
C CYS A 92 -0.90 -2.29 1.89
N MET A 93 0.39 -2.65 1.94
CA MET A 93 0.85 -4.04 1.84
C MET A 93 0.43 -4.88 3.05
N CYS A 94 0.42 -4.31 4.26
CA CYS A 94 -0.07 -4.97 5.47
C CYS A 94 -1.57 -5.25 5.43
N THR A 95 -2.36 -4.41 4.76
CA THR A 95 -3.83 -4.53 4.70
C THR A 95 -4.33 -5.34 3.52
N ASP A 96 -3.56 -5.48 2.45
CA ASP A 96 -3.93 -6.17 1.21
C ASP A 96 -2.85 -7.21 0.83
N THR A 97 -3.09 -8.46 1.19
CA THR A 97 -2.18 -9.58 0.89
C THR A 97 -1.98 -9.79 -0.61
N LEU A 98 -3.02 -9.55 -1.43
CA LEU A 98 -2.91 -9.71 -2.88
C LEU A 98 -2.01 -8.61 -3.47
N PHE A 99 -2.06 -7.40 -2.92
CA PHE A 99 -1.13 -6.33 -3.28
C PHE A 99 0.31 -6.63 -2.82
N PHE A 100 0.47 -7.14 -1.59
CA PHE A 100 1.79 -7.59 -1.12
C PHE A 100 2.36 -8.65 -2.06
N ASP A 101 1.57 -9.65 -2.43
CA ASP A 101 2.02 -10.70 -3.34
C ASP A 101 2.37 -10.14 -4.73
N PHE A 102 1.62 -9.15 -5.22
CA PHE A 102 1.97 -8.47 -6.49
C PHE A 102 3.36 -7.83 -6.43
N VAL A 103 3.69 -7.15 -5.33
CA VAL A 103 5.03 -6.55 -5.14
C VAL A 103 6.09 -7.65 -4.98
N ASN A 104 5.82 -8.66 -4.16
CA ASN A 104 6.76 -9.75 -3.91
C ASN A 104 7.04 -10.60 -5.14
N ASP A 105 6.01 -10.97 -5.91
CA ASP A 105 6.14 -11.93 -7.01
C ASP A 105 6.58 -11.26 -8.33
N ILE A 106 6.41 -9.94 -8.46
CA ILE A 106 6.85 -9.19 -9.64
C ILE A 106 8.05 -8.32 -9.31
N ILE A 107 7.88 -7.32 -8.42
CA ILE A 107 8.91 -6.31 -8.19
C ILE A 107 10.16 -6.94 -7.58
N ARG A 108 10.01 -7.66 -6.48
CA ARG A 108 11.14 -8.37 -5.85
C ARG A 108 11.85 -9.32 -6.82
N VAL A 109 11.09 -10.13 -7.56
CA VAL A 109 11.69 -11.11 -8.48
C VAL A 109 12.49 -10.40 -9.58
N LYS A 110 11.98 -9.31 -10.14
CA LYS A 110 12.72 -8.49 -11.11
C LYS A 110 14.01 -7.95 -10.53
N LEU A 111 13.94 -7.36 -9.34
CA LEU A 111 15.11 -6.80 -8.66
C LEU A 111 16.15 -7.88 -8.34
N ALA A 112 15.74 -9.03 -7.83
CA ALA A 112 16.62 -10.16 -7.54
C ALA A 112 17.33 -10.72 -8.80
N LEU A 113 16.72 -10.55 -9.97
CA LEU A 113 17.32 -10.91 -11.28
C LEU A 113 18.14 -9.77 -11.90
N GLY A 114 18.31 -8.65 -11.20
CA GLY A 114 18.99 -7.47 -11.73
C GLY A 114 18.21 -6.72 -12.83
N LEU A 115 16.90 -6.97 -12.94
CA LEU A 115 16.01 -6.32 -13.89
C LEU A 115 15.32 -5.13 -13.22
N ASN A 116 15.20 -4.02 -13.93
CA ASN A 116 14.61 -2.79 -13.41
C ASN A 116 13.30 -2.39 -14.11
N GLU A 117 12.66 -3.35 -14.81
CA GLU A 117 11.41 -3.09 -15.51
C GLU A 117 10.44 -4.28 -15.39
N TYR A 118 9.14 -3.99 -15.35
CA TYR A 118 8.08 -4.98 -15.48
C TYR A 118 6.96 -4.48 -16.41
N GLY A 119 6.28 -5.42 -17.07
CA GLY A 119 5.25 -5.10 -18.05
C GLY A 119 3.95 -5.88 -17.88
N ASP A 120 3.08 -5.77 -18.87
CA ASP A 120 1.78 -6.42 -18.85
C ASP A 120 1.87 -7.96 -18.92
N SER A 121 2.97 -8.52 -19.48
CA SER A 121 3.24 -9.95 -19.47
C SER A 121 3.48 -10.47 -18.04
N ASP A 122 4.24 -9.73 -17.24
CA ASP A 122 4.49 -10.08 -15.84
C ASP A 122 3.20 -10.06 -15.02
N ALA A 123 2.36 -9.04 -15.27
CA ALA A 123 1.07 -8.93 -14.61
C ALA A 123 0.09 -10.06 -15.04
N ARG A 124 0.09 -10.48 -16.30
CA ARG A 124 -0.69 -11.65 -16.75
C ARG A 124 -0.26 -12.91 -16.04
N LYS A 125 1.05 -13.19 -16.04
CA LYS A 125 1.61 -14.35 -15.34
C LYS A 125 1.25 -14.36 -13.87
N PHE A 126 1.35 -13.22 -13.18
CA PHE A 126 0.91 -13.09 -11.77
C PHE A 126 -0.54 -13.51 -11.58
N TRP A 127 -1.47 -13.06 -12.45
CA TRP A 127 -2.88 -13.43 -12.33
C TRP A 127 -3.10 -14.92 -12.62
N ASP A 128 -2.43 -15.49 -13.61
CA ASP A 128 -2.52 -16.90 -13.96
C ASP A 128 -2.07 -17.76 -12.76
N ASP A 129 -0.92 -17.44 -12.17
CA ASP A 129 -0.39 -18.15 -11.00
C ASP A 129 -1.31 -18.00 -9.78
N LYS A 130 -1.86 -16.82 -9.53
CA LYS A 130 -2.77 -16.58 -8.39
C LYS A 130 -4.13 -17.25 -8.54
N GLN A 131 -4.63 -17.39 -9.76
CA GLN A 131 -5.88 -18.15 -10.02
C GLN A 131 -5.72 -19.64 -9.70
N ILE A 132 -4.55 -20.22 -9.96
CA ILE A 132 -4.25 -21.61 -9.61
C ILE A 132 -4.15 -21.79 -8.09
N GLN A 133 -3.63 -20.76 -7.38
CA GLN A 133 -3.40 -20.82 -5.93
C GLN A 133 -4.66 -20.54 -5.10
N SER A 134 -5.70 -19.92 -5.68
CA SER A 134 -6.86 -19.44 -4.91
C SER A 134 -8.13 -19.36 -5.73
N ASP A 135 -9.14 -20.16 -5.34
CA ASP A 135 -10.50 -20.10 -5.91
C ASP A 135 -11.10 -18.69 -5.82
N LYS A 136 -10.77 -17.96 -4.75
CA LYS A 136 -11.24 -16.57 -4.56
C LYS A 136 -10.72 -15.65 -5.65
N VAL A 137 -9.47 -15.83 -6.08
CA VAL A 137 -8.88 -15.09 -7.20
C VAL A 137 -9.36 -15.60 -8.54
N ALA A 138 -9.51 -16.92 -8.70
CA ALA A 138 -10.06 -17.55 -9.90
C ALA A 138 -11.46 -17.03 -10.24
N ASN A 139 -12.29 -16.80 -9.20
CA ASN A 139 -13.65 -16.26 -9.34
C ASN A 139 -13.72 -14.73 -9.61
N LEU A 140 -12.61 -14.01 -9.63
CA LEU A 140 -12.60 -12.59 -9.99
C LEU A 140 -12.82 -12.42 -11.49
N THR A 141 -13.73 -11.51 -11.86
CA THR A 141 -13.92 -11.15 -13.27
C THR A 141 -12.68 -10.49 -13.85
N GLU A 142 -12.48 -10.57 -15.16
CA GLU A 142 -11.39 -9.89 -15.85
C GLU A 142 -11.41 -8.37 -15.58
N ALA A 143 -12.59 -7.75 -15.59
CA ALA A 143 -12.75 -6.34 -15.26
C ALA A 143 -12.27 -6.00 -13.85
N THR A 144 -12.53 -6.87 -12.87
CA THR A 144 -12.06 -6.71 -11.49
C THR A 144 -10.53 -6.82 -11.42
N ARG A 145 -9.93 -7.83 -12.07
CA ARG A 145 -8.47 -7.99 -12.15
C ARG A 145 -7.78 -6.78 -12.80
N LYS A 146 -8.34 -6.27 -13.91
CA LYS A 146 -7.83 -5.04 -14.55
C LYS A 146 -7.88 -3.82 -13.63
N ARG A 147 -8.96 -3.65 -12.86
CA ARG A 147 -9.08 -2.56 -11.88
C ARG A 147 -8.09 -2.71 -10.72
N LEU A 148 -7.93 -3.91 -10.17
CA LEU A 148 -6.93 -4.19 -9.14
C LEU A 148 -5.53 -3.86 -9.64
N LEU A 149 -5.17 -4.34 -10.82
CA LEU A 149 -3.88 -4.05 -11.44
C LEU A 149 -3.64 -2.55 -11.61
N SER A 150 -4.64 -1.81 -12.08
CA SER A 150 -4.55 -0.35 -12.20
C SER A 150 -4.32 0.31 -10.84
N THR A 151 -5.04 -0.14 -9.80
CA THR A 151 -4.88 0.36 -8.44
C THR A 151 -3.48 0.07 -7.90
N TYR A 152 -2.95 -1.14 -8.07
CA TYR A 152 -1.63 -1.53 -7.60
C TYR A 152 -0.51 -0.75 -8.31
N LYS A 153 -0.63 -0.58 -9.64
CA LYS A 153 0.27 0.27 -10.43
C LYS A 153 0.26 1.72 -9.91
N GLN A 154 -0.92 2.24 -9.56
CA GLN A 154 -1.06 3.60 -9.03
C GLN A 154 -0.46 3.74 -7.62
N TYR A 155 -0.60 2.73 -6.75
CA TYR A 155 0.03 2.74 -5.43
C TYR A 155 1.54 2.83 -5.54
N LEU A 156 2.16 1.99 -6.38
CA LEU A 156 3.59 1.99 -6.60
C LEU A 156 4.10 3.30 -7.20
N TYR A 157 3.37 3.84 -8.19
CA TYR A 157 3.70 5.12 -8.81
C TYR A 157 3.65 6.28 -7.81
N ASN A 158 2.56 6.38 -7.03
CA ASN A 158 2.38 7.45 -6.04
C ASN A 158 3.38 7.36 -4.90
N ALA A 159 3.83 6.16 -4.56
CA ALA A 159 4.88 5.92 -3.57
C ALA A 159 6.30 6.16 -4.10
N GLY A 160 6.47 6.37 -5.43
CA GLY A 160 7.78 6.57 -6.05
C GLY A 160 8.57 5.28 -6.29
N ILE A 161 7.90 4.11 -6.24
CA ILE A 161 8.53 2.80 -6.48
C ILE A 161 8.58 2.47 -7.99
N THR A 162 7.74 3.12 -8.79
CA THR A 162 7.75 2.91 -10.24
C THR A 162 7.58 4.21 -11.01
N GLU A 163 8.17 4.27 -12.21
CA GLU A 163 8.00 5.32 -13.20
C GLU A 163 7.44 4.77 -14.51
N GLY A 164 6.90 5.67 -15.37
CA GLY A 164 6.38 5.35 -16.70
C GLY A 164 4.89 5.06 -16.71
N ASN A 165 4.29 5.15 -17.90
CA ASN A 165 2.83 5.15 -18.08
C ASN A 165 2.28 4.02 -18.94
N ALA A 166 3.04 3.44 -19.86
CA ALA A 166 2.53 2.50 -20.85
C ALA A 166 3.44 1.27 -21.00
N GLY A 167 2.81 0.10 -21.09
CA GLY A 167 3.44 -1.18 -21.48
C GLY A 167 4.50 -1.70 -20.50
N SER A 168 5.59 -0.99 -20.33
CA SER A 168 6.66 -1.27 -19.37
C SER A 168 6.79 -0.15 -18.35
N ARG A 169 7.08 -0.51 -17.09
CA ARG A 169 7.29 0.41 -15.98
C ARG A 169 8.66 0.17 -15.38
N LYS A 170 9.42 1.24 -15.25
CA LYS A 170 10.71 1.19 -14.58
C LYS A 170 10.50 1.04 -13.08
N ILE A 171 11.25 0.15 -12.45
CA ILE A 171 11.28 -0.05 -11.01
C ILE A 171 12.37 0.84 -10.43
N ILE A 172 12.04 1.57 -9.37
CA ILE A 172 12.95 2.40 -8.60
C ILE A 172 13.10 1.75 -7.23
N VAL A 173 14.29 1.29 -6.92
CA VAL A 173 14.59 0.76 -5.59
C VAL A 173 14.56 1.92 -4.59
N PRO A 174 13.69 1.88 -3.57
CA PRO A 174 13.61 2.96 -2.60
C PRO A 174 14.87 3.04 -1.74
N ILE A 175 15.32 4.25 -1.47
CA ILE A 175 16.31 4.50 -0.41
C ILE A 175 15.55 4.51 0.91
N ILE A 176 15.73 3.47 1.72
CA ILE A 176 15.02 3.30 2.98
C ILE A 176 15.95 3.73 4.13
N SER A 177 15.49 4.64 4.98
CA SER A 177 16.27 5.09 6.14
C SER A 177 16.54 3.94 7.12
N ALA A 178 17.66 4.02 7.84
CA ALA A 178 18.04 3.01 8.83
C ALA A 178 16.95 2.81 9.89
N ASP A 179 16.26 3.88 10.29
CA ASP A 179 15.20 3.82 11.29
C ASP A 179 13.99 3.04 10.78
N ILE A 180 13.58 3.24 9.51
CA ILE A 180 12.49 2.46 8.90
C ILE A 180 12.90 1.00 8.75
N VAL A 181 14.14 0.71 8.35
CA VAL A 181 14.65 -0.67 8.25
C VAL A 181 14.64 -1.36 9.62
N ALA A 182 15.13 -0.68 10.66
CA ALA A 182 15.14 -1.21 12.02
C ALA A 182 13.71 -1.49 12.50
N TRP A 183 12.81 -0.55 12.32
CA TRP A 183 11.40 -0.69 12.70
C TRP A 183 10.70 -1.85 11.97
N LEU A 184 10.95 -2.03 10.67
CA LEU A 184 10.39 -3.15 9.91
C LEU A 184 10.86 -4.52 10.43
N ARG A 185 12.11 -4.61 10.85
CA ARG A 185 12.70 -5.84 11.42
C ARG A 185 12.11 -6.14 12.80
N GLU A 186 11.98 -5.11 13.65
CA GLU A 186 11.43 -5.23 14.99
C GLU A 186 9.97 -5.69 15.01
N HIS A 187 9.19 -5.31 14.00
CA HIS A 187 7.76 -5.63 13.92
C HIS A 187 7.42 -6.79 12.94
N ASP A 188 8.38 -7.68 12.64
CA ASP A 188 8.17 -8.83 11.75
C ASP A 188 7.69 -8.46 10.33
N LEU A 189 8.05 -7.26 9.84
CA LEU A 189 7.73 -6.76 8.51
C LEU A 189 8.90 -6.90 7.52
N GLN A 190 9.95 -7.66 7.87
CA GLN A 190 11.07 -7.93 6.97
C GLN A 190 10.65 -8.47 5.60
N PRO A 191 9.59 -9.29 5.44
CA PRO A 191 9.13 -9.69 4.10
C PRO A 191 8.75 -8.52 3.19
N ILE A 192 8.27 -7.40 3.76
CA ILE A 192 7.97 -6.18 3.00
C ILE A 192 9.25 -5.48 2.56
N LEU A 193 10.25 -5.40 3.45
CA LEU A 193 11.57 -4.85 3.11
C LEU A 193 12.15 -5.61 1.91
N VAL A 194 12.22 -6.94 2.02
CA VAL A 194 12.69 -7.83 0.94
C VAL A 194 11.90 -7.65 -0.36
N ALA A 195 10.58 -7.51 -0.26
CA ALA A 195 9.72 -7.29 -1.44
C ALA A 195 10.02 -5.96 -2.17
N LEU A 196 10.47 -4.94 -1.44
CA LEU A 196 10.76 -3.61 -1.97
C LEU A 196 12.21 -3.44 -2.44
N THR A 197 13.15 -4.21 -1.91
CA THR A 197 14.60 -4.08 -2.20
C THR A 197 15.15 -5.21 -3.09
N GLY A 198 14.47 -6.35 -3.16
CA GLY A 198 14.92 -7.52 -3.91
C GLY A 198 15.88 -8.43 -3.12
N GLU A 199 16.23 -8.05 -1.89
CA GLU A 199 17.21 -8.76 -1.05
C GLU A 199 16.62 -9.96 -0.31
#